data_eb24dc4190a0cb4c801764cf881bce93
#
_entry.id   eb24dc4190a0cb4c801764cf881bce93
#
_cell.length_a   1.000
_cell.length_b   1.000
_cell.length_c   1.000
_cell.angle_alpha   90.00
_cell.angle_beta   90.00
_cell.angle_gamma   90.00
#
_symmetry.space_group_name_H-M   'P 1'
#
loop_
_entity.id
_entity.type
_entity.pdbx_description
1 polymer ?
#
loop_
_entity_poly.entity_id
_entity_poly.type
_entity_poly.pdbx_seq_one_letter_code
_entity_poly.pdbx_strand_id
1 'polypeptide(L)'
;VVMAGYMRKVTPVLLDAFPDRVLNLHPALLPSFKGAHAIQDAFDAGVKVTGITVHFANEDYDKGPIVAQRAVEVREDDTHDDLEARIHEVEHVLYPEVLRLVAEGRVTVGEDRKVHIAPAR
;
A
#
# COMPACT_ATOMS: atom_id res chain seq x y z
N VAL A 1 13.93 -3.15 -2.04
CA VAL A 1 13.24 -3.32 -3.31
C VAL A 1 11.86 -2.67 -3.22
N VAL A 2 11.53 -1.87 -4.20
CA VAL A 2 10.31 -1.05 -4.21
C VAL A 2 9.46 -1.42 -5.41
N MET A 3 8.15 -1.63 -5.18
CA MET A 3 7.21 -2.02 -6.23
C MET A 3 5.98 -1.10 -6.18
N ALA A 4 6.04 0.01 -6.89
CA ALA A 4 4.92 0.95 -6.97
C ALA A 4 4.04 0.66 -8.19
N GLY A 5 2.76 0.41 -7.98
CA GLY A 5 1.82 0.12 -9.05
C GLY A 5 2.09 -1.18 -9.80
N TYR A 6 2.87 -2.07 -9.23
CA TYR A 6 3.23 -3.33 -9.86
C TYR A 6 2.19 -4.40 -9.55
N MET A 7 1.57 -4.93 -10.58
CA MET A 7 0.43 -5.83 -10.45
C MET A 7 0.78 -7.32 -10.58
N ARG A 8 2.04 -7.64 -10.84
CA ARG A 8 2.48 -9.04 -10.93
C ARG A 8 2.80 -9.59 -9.55
N LYS A 9 2.52 -10.87 -9.36
CA LYS A 9 2.85 -11.56 -8.13
C LYS A 9 4.38 -11.68 -7.97
N VAL A 10 4.88 -11.33 -6.81
CA VAL A 10 6.31 -11.44 -6.50
C VAL A 10 6.67 -12.91 -6.35
N THR A 11 7.77 -13.33 -6.96
CA THR A 11 8.19 -14.72 -6.88
C THR A 11 8.74 -15.07 -5.49
N PRO A 12 8.56 -16.33 -5.03
CA PRO A 12 9.16 -16.75 -3.75
C PRO A 12 10.67 -16.54 -3.68
N VAL A 13 11.37 -16.68 -4.81
CA VAL A 13 12.83 -16.46 -4.86
C VAL A 13 13.19 -15.04 -4.44
N LEU A 14 12.47 -14.04 -4.96
CA LEU A 14 12.70 -12.65 -4.61
C LEU A 14 12.36 -12.40 -3.14
N LEU A 15 11.25 -12.92 -2.64
CA LEU A 15 10.83 -12.76 -1.26
C LEU A 15 11.80 -13.42 -0.29
N ASP A 16 12.34 -14.60 -0.62
CA ASP A 16 13.31 -15.29 0.20
C ASP A 16 14.65 -14.54 0.26
N ALA A 17 15.05 -13.91 -0.86
CA ALA A 17 16.28 -13.13 -0.93
C ALA A 17 16.18 -11.82 -0.14
N PHE A 18 14.97 -11.23 -0.04
CA PHE A 18 14.74 -9.94 0.61
C PHE A 18 13.54 -10.02 1.57
N PRO A 19 13.64 -10.82 2.64
CA PRO A 19 12.51 -10.97 3.57
C PRO A 19 12.17 -9.64 4.23
N ASP A 20 10.89 -9.26 4.19
CA ASP A 20 10.37 -8.01 4.74
C ASP A 20 11.07 -6.76 4.21
N ARG A 21 11.56 -6.79 2.96
CA ARG A 21 12.24 -5.66 2.34
C ARG A 21 11.71 -5.30 0.96
N VAL A 22 10.69 -6.00 0.50
CA VAL A 22 10.02 -5.68 -0.75
C VAL A 22 8.77 -4.87 -0.43
N LEU A 23 8.79 -3.58 -0.77
CA LEU A 23 7.66 -2.70 -0.56
C LEU A 23 6.72 -2.72 -1.75
N ASN A 24 5.42 -2.72 -1.49
CA ASN A 24 4.39 -2.60 -2.51
C ASN A 24 3.37 -1.55 -2.09
N LEU A 25 2.81 -0.88 -3.07
CA LEU A 25 1.74 0.09 -2.88
C LEU A 25 0.46 -0.46 -3.49
N HIS A 26 -0.62 -0.51 -2.72
CA HIS A 26 -1.92 -1.01 -3.16
C HIS A 26 -2.97 0.09 -3.04
N PRO A 27 -3.75 0.37 -4.11
CA PRO A 27 -4.69 1.49 -4.10
C PRO A 27 -6.02 1.14 -3.43
N ALA A 28 -5.97 0.68 -2.20
CA ALA A 28 -7.14 0.43 -1.35
C ALA A 28 -6.69 0.40 0.12
N LEU A 29 -7.64 0.43 1.03
CA LEU A 29 -7.39 0.23 2.46
C LEU A 29 -7.42 -1.27 2.75
N LEU A 30 -6.27 -1.94 2.62
CA LEU A 30 -6.19 -3.37 2.92
C LEU A 30 -6.63 -3.64 4.37
N PRO A 31 -7.30 -4.74 4.64
CA PRO A 31 -7.56 -5.90 3.77
C PRO A 31 -8.74 -5.76 2.81
N SER A 32 -9.35 -4.59 2.69
CA SER A 32 -10.44 -4.36 1.75
C SER A 32 -9.95 -4.27 0.31
N PHE A 33 -10.73 -4.74 -0.64
CA PHE A 33 -10.48 -4.63 -2.08
C PHE A 33 -9.09 -5.08 -2.51
N LYS A 34 -8.76 -6.31 -2.20
CA LYS A 34 -7.53 -6.96 -2.69
C LYS A 34 -7.62 -7.20 -4.19
N GLY A 35 -6.47 -7.35 -4.82
CA GLY A 35 -6.39 -7.73 -6.23
C GLY A 35 -6.10 -6.56 -7.17
N ALA A 36 -6.11 -6.86 -8.47
CA ALA A 36 -5.61 -5.96 -9.50
C ALA A 36 -6.53 -4.79 -9.84
N HIS A 37 -7.80 -4.87 -9.48
CA HIS A 37 -8.82 -3.88 -9.85
C HIS A 37 -9.42 -3.17 -8.64
N ALA A 38 -8.60 -2.89 -7.63
CA ALA A 38 -9.06 -2.36 -6.35
C ALA A 38 -9.78 -1.01 -6.48
N ILE A 39 -9.31 -0.10 -7.33
CA ILE A 39 -9.95 1.20 -7.53
C ILE A 39 -11.35 1.02 -8.14
N GLN A 40 -11.43 0.21 -9.20
CA GLN A 40 -12.71 -0.06 -9.86
C GLN A 40 -13.68 -0.76 -8.92
N ASP A 41 -13.19 -1.75 -8.17
CA ASP A 41 -14.01 -2.51 -7.23
C ASP A 41 -14.59 -1.62 -6.13
N ALA A 42 -13.78 -0.72 -5.59
CA ALA A 42 -14.23 0.23 -4.57
C ALA A 42 -15.26 1.20 -5.15
N PHE A 43 -15.00 1.71 -6.35
CA PHE A 43 -15.91 2.61 -7.05
C PHE A 43 -17.28 1.94 -7.31
N ASP A 44 -17.25 0.70 -7.79
CA ASP A 44 -18.48 -0.05 -8.11
C ASP A 44 -19.26 -0.44 -6.85
N ALA A 45 -18.56 -0.67 -5.73
CA ALA A 45 -19.21 -0.99 -4.46
C ALA A 45 -19.89 0.21 -3.83
N GLY A 46 -19.62 1.42 -4.31
CA GLY A 46 -20.22 2.64 -3.78
C GLY A 46 -19.72 3.06 -2.42
N VAL A 47 -18.48 2.72 -2.07
CA VAL A 47 -17.88 3.14 -0.80
C VAL A 47 -17.72 4.65 -0.76
N LYS A 48 -17.77 5.23 0.43
CA LYS A 48 -17.59 6.68 0.63
C LYS A 48 -16.16 7.05 0.96
N VAL A 49 -15.37 6.07 1.39
CA VAL A 49 -13.95 6.23 1.68
C VAL A 49 -13.21 5.00 1.16
N THR A 50 -12.13 5.23 0.45
CA THR A 50 -11.16 4.21 0.08
C THR A 50 -9.79 4.72 0.51
N GLY A 51 -8.72 4.30 -0.12
CA GLY A 51 -7.41 4.81 0.25
C GLY A 51 -6.28 4.08 -0.42
N ILE A 52 -5.12 4.19 0.19
CA ILE A 52 -3.92 3.51 -0.26
C ILE A 52 -3.23 2.83 0.92
N THR A 53 -2.54 1.75 0.63
CA THR A 53 -1.76 0.98 1.60
C THR A 53 -0.36 0.74 1.05
N VAL A 54 0.66 1.06 1.85
CA VAL A 54 2.04 0.65 1.58
C VAL A 54 2.36 -0.48 2.54
N HIS A 55 2.79 -1.61 2.02
CA HIS A 55 3.05 -2.80 2.81
C HIS A 55 4.27 -3.55 2.30
N PHE A 56 4.83 -4.38 3.15
CA PHE A 56 5.84 -5.32 2.69
C PHE A 56 5.15 -6.48 1.97
N ALA A 57 5.68 -6.82 0.80
CA ALA A 57 5.14 -7.94 0.02
C ALA A 57 5.54 -9.28 0.65
N ASN A 58 4.66 -10.27 0.50
CA ASN A 58 4.93 -11.64 0.86
C ASN A 58 4.33 -12.58 -0.20
N GLU A 59 4.37 -13.89 0.02
CA GLU A 59 3.84 -14.87 -0.94
C GLU A 59 2.35 -14.69 -1.19
N ASP A 60 1.61 -14.28 -0.17
CA ASP A 60 0.20 -13.89 -0.28
C ASP A 60 0.14 -12.40 -0.59
N TYR A 61 0.22 -12.06 -1.83
CA TYR A 61 0.49 -10.75 -2.41
C TYR A 61 0.01 -9.54 -1.58
N ASP A 62 -1.24 -9.48 -1.17
CA ASP A 62 -1.81 -8.34 -0.44
C ASP A 62 -1.93 -8.58 1.07
N LYS A 63 -1.14 -9.47 1.64
CA LYS A 63 -1.21 -9.86 3.06
C LYS A 63 0.06 -9.57 3.86
N GLY A 64 1.04 -8.89 3.27
CA GLY A 64 2.25 -8.50 3.98
C GLY A 64 1.99 -7.45 5.05
N PRO A 65 2.94 -7.28 5.98
CA PRO A 65 2.79 -6.28 7.04
C PRO A 65 2.60 -4.87 6.50
N ILE A 66 1.63 -4.15 7.05
CA ILE A 66 1.26 -2.80 6.59
C ILE A 66 2.20 -1.77 7.24
N VAL A 67 2.84 -0.95 6.41
CA VAL A 67 3.69 0.14 6.87
C VAL A 67 2.89 1.41 7.11
N ALA A 68 2.06 1.79 6.14
CA ALA A 68 1.28 3.02 6.24
C ALA A 68 0.02 2.92 5.37
N GLN A 69 -1.00 3.65 5.79
CA GLN A 69 -2.25 3.78 5.03
C GLN A 69 -2.70 5.24 5.05
N ARG A 70 -3.37 5.66 3.98
CA ARG A 70 -4.03 6.97 3.91
C ARG A 70 -5.42 6.81 3.32
N ALA A 71 -6.39 7.45 3.95
CA ALA A 71 -7.76 7.47 3.45
C ALA A 71 -7.91 8.45 2.30
N VAL A 72 -8.74 8.09 1.34
CA VAL A 72 -9.09 8.94 0.20
C VAL A 72 -10.61 8.99 0.13
N GLU A 73 -11.16 10.20 0.15
CA GLU A 73 -12.60 10.41 0.06
C GLU A 73 -13.12 10.09 -1.36
N VAL A 74 -14.24 9.39 -1.44
CA VAL A 74 -14.98 9.22 -2.68
C VAL A 74 -16.12 10.25 -2.65
N ARG A 75 -16.07 11.22 -3.57
CA ARG A 75 -17.06 12.31 -3.63
C ARG A 75 -18.26 11.90 -4.46
N GLU A 76 -19.38 12.54 -4.18
CA GLU A 76 -20.67 12.21 -4.80
C GLU A 76 -20.63 12.25 -6.34
N ASP A 77 -19.91 13.22 -6.91
CA ASP A 77 -19.83 13.43 -8.35
C ASP A 77 -18.60 12.79 -9.00
N ASP A 78 -17.86 11.97 -8.26
CA ASP A 78 -16.65 11.35 -8.80
C ASP A 78 -16.99 10.37 -9.92
N THR A 79 -16.24 10.49 -11.02
CA THR A 79 -16.10 9.41 -11.98
C THR A 79 -14.96 8.49 -11.50
N HIS A 80 -14.82 7.33 -12.14
CA HIS A 80 -13.66 6.46 -11.87
C HIS A 80 -12.35 7.21 -12.06
N ASP A 81 -12.22 8.00 -13.12
CA ASP A 81 -10.99 8.74 -13.41
C ASP A 81 -10.71 9.82 -12.37
N ASP A 82 -11.73 10.49 -11.84
CA ASP A 82 -11.58 11.48 -10.77
C ASP A 82 -11.03 10.83 -9.51
N LEU A 83 -11.58 9.68 -9.13
CA LEU A 83 -11.12 8.94 -7.96
C LEU A 83 -9.68 8.45 -8.14
N GLU A 84 -9.38 7.89 -9.31
CA GLU A 84 -8.03 7.42 -9.62
C GLU A 84 -7.01 8.55 -9.53
N ALA A 85 -7.31 9.72 -10.08
CA ALA A 85 -6.43 10.89 -10.02
C ALA A 85 -6.18 11.32 -8.57
N ARG A 86 -7.21 11.34 -7.74
CA ARG A 86 -7.08 11.71 -6.33
C ARG A 86 -6.23 10.69 -5.57
N ILE A 87 -6.41 9.41 -5.85
CA ILE A 87 -5.60 8.34 -5.26
C ILE A 87 -4.13 8.53 -5.63
N HIS A 88 -3.82 8.80 -6.90
CA HIS A 88 -2.44 9.01 -7.35
C HIS A 88 -1.80 10.24 -6.69
N GLU A 89 -2.55 11.32 -6.45
CA GLU A 89 -2.02 12.47 -5.72
C GLU A 89 -1.59 12.09 -4.30
N VAL A 90 -2.39 11.29 -3.61
CA VAL A 90 -2.06 10.83 -2.25
C VAL A 90 -0.87 9.88 -2.27
N GLU A 91 -0.77 9.02 -3.28
CA GLU A 91 0.39 8.13 -3.46
C GLU A 91 1.69 8.93 -3.59
N HIS A 92 1.68 10.00 -4.36
CA HIS A 92 2.86 10.84 -4.59
C HIS A 92 3.35 11.53 -3.32
N VAL A 93 2.49 11.69 -2.33
CA VAL A 93 2.86 12.24 -1.02
C VAL A 93 3.30 11.13 -0.07
N LEU A 94 2.54 10.06 0.01
CA LEU A 94 2.78 9.01 1.00
C LEU A 94 4.02 8.16 0.68
N TYR A 95 4.22 7.81 -0.56
CA TYR A 95 5.28 6.87 -0.91
C TYR A 95 6.68 7.41 -0.58
N PRO A 96 7.02 8.66 -0.94
CA PRO A 96 8.31 9.23 -0.53
C PRO A 96 8.49 9.30 0.99
N GLU A 97 7.42 9.56 1.76
CA GLU A 97 7.47 9.53 3.22
C GLU A 97 7.88 8.15 3.74
N VAL A 98 7.26 7.09 3.20
CA VAL A 98 7.55 5.71 3.60
C VAL A 98 8.99 5.35 3.24
N LEU A 99 9.42 5.69 2.03
CA LEU A 99 10.80 5.44 1.59
C LEU A 99 11.81 6.11 2.51
N ARG A 100 11.53 7.32 2.96
CA ARG A 100 12.40 8.02 3.91
C ARG A 100 12.48 7.29 5.25
N LEU A 101 11.34 6.85 5.77
CA LEU A 101 11.31 6.10 7.04
C LEU A 101 12.12 4.80 6.95
N VAL A 102 12.00 4.09 5.84
CA VAL A 102 12.77 2.86 5.62
C VAL A 102 14.26 3.16 5.50
N ALA A 103 14.61 4.21 4.75
CA ALA A 103 16.01 4.61 4.57
C ALA A 103 16.66 5.05 5.89
N GLU A 104 15.87 5.64 6.80
CA GLU A 104 16.36 6.04 8.12
C GLU A 104 16.45 4.88 9.11
N GLY A 105 16.08 3.67 8.71
CA GLY A 105 16.10 2.50 9.56
C GLY A 105 15.07 2.51 10.68
N ARG A 106 13.99 3.30 10.54
CA ARG A 106 12.96 3.47 11.55
C ARG A 106 11.83 2.44 11.47
N VAL A 107 11.80 1.65 10.40
CA VAL A 107 10.72 0.69 10.13
C VAL A 107 11.22 -0.72 10.45
N THR A 108 10.54 -1.41 11.36
CA THR A 108 10.83 -2.79 11.73
C THR A 108 9.57 -3.62 11.72
N VAL A 109 9.73 -4.93 11.45
CA VAL A 109 8.64 -5.90 11.54
C VAL A 109 8.87 -6.73 12.79
N GLY A 110 7.91 -6.67 13.72
CA GLY A 110 8.00 -7.41 14.97
C GLY A 110 7.64 -8.89 14.83
N GLU A 111 7.82 -9.64 15.89
CA GLU A 111 7.44 -11.05 15.96
C GLU A 111 5.93 -11.22 15.79
N ASP A 112 5.15 -10.21 16.13
CA ASP A 112 3.71 -10.15 15.91
C ASP A 112 3.32 -9.95 14.45
N ARG A 113 4.29 -9.84 13.56
CA ARG A 113 4.14 -9.56 12.12
C ARG A 113 3.48 -8.22 11.83
N LYS A 114 3.61 -7.29 12.76
CA LYS A 114 3.16 -5.90 12.58
C LYS A 114 4.35 -4.99 12.43
N VAL A 115 4.15 -3.92 11.66
CA VAL A 115 5.19 -2.91 11.45
C VAL A 115 5.20 -1.94 12.63
N HIS A 116 6.39 -1.66 13.12
CA HIS A 116 6.63 -0.68 14.17
C HIS A 116 7.53 0.42 13.62
N ILE A 117 7.16 1.67 13.87
CA ILE A 117 7.90 2.83 13.37
C ILE A 117 8.49 3.56 14.57
N ALA A 118 9.82 3.65 14.58
CA ALA A 118 10.51 4.36 15.65
C ALA A 118 10.24 5.87 15.54
N PRO A 119 10.11 6.57 16.69
CA PRO A 119 9.90 8.01 16.66
C PRO A 119 11.11 8.75 16.06
N ALA A 120 10.86 9.94 15.55
CA ALA A 120 11.90 10.83 15.05
C ALA A 120 12.85 11.18 16.20
N ARG A 121 14.14 11.20 15.87
CA ARG A 121 15.20 11.57 16.84
C ARG A 121 15.37 13.10 16.88
#